data_a9a7460483f010cfd8bdb2ccda34d812
#
_entry.id   a9a7460483f010cfd8bdb2ccda34d812
#
_cell.length_a   1.000
_cell.length_b   1.000
_cell.length_c   1.000
_cell.angle_alpha   90.00
_cell.angle_beta   90.00
_cell.angle_gamma   90.00
#
_symmetry.space_group_name_H-M   'P 1'
#
loop_
_entity.id
_entity.type
_entity.pdbx_description
1 polymer ?
#
loop_
_entity_poly.entity_id
_entity_poly.type
_entity_poly.pdbx_seq_one_letter_code
_entity_poly.pdbx_strand_id
1 'polypeptide(L)'
;MDYRRLYIIIFLAACTLQAYAQVDRLPVQYFLVPSLINPALSGKNDFIDLKAGYRQKMIGIDDNPATFFFNGEKTYFPQGGWADRLRRRMAQWDGRQSTEITGLVRIGVGALALRSEQGAFQHLHTGFNTAVHVPITSSSYLSLGISPRILNNRVDLSDIIVRDAATDQAYQSLLLNGTSNTYFNLNAGLSFHSNQFMIAYGMDRLASALVSGNEDLNINEEIEHHFMGNYSLALNPTMELIPTAYARITGGFPVFYDAGLRWRYKRNLWTGLSYRSNETLVGSLGFTTNNGIVFGYSYQHRSWGLDDFNNGSHELVLGLGIE
;
A
#
# COMPACT_ATOMS: atom_id res chain seq x y z
N MET A 1 8.78 -39.98 10.30
CA MET A 1 9.62 -38.81 9.99
C MET A 1 9.62 -37.92 11.24
N ASP A 2 10.80 -37.74 11.86
CA ASP A 2 10.89 -37.05 13.15
C ASP A 2 10.48 -35.60 13.01
N TYR A 3 9.45 -35.15 13.70
CA TYR A 3 8.96 -33.75 13.67
C TYR A 3 10.07 -32.75 14.00
N ARG A 4 11.06 -33.12 14.81
CA ARG A 4 12.26 -32.31 15.07
C ARG A 4 13.09 -32.02 13.78
N ARG A 5 13.24 -33.02 12.91
CA ARG A 5 13.93 -32.81 11.63
C ARG A 5 13.13 -31.94 10.67
N LEU A 6 11.81 -32.04 10.69
CA LEU A 6 10.93 -31.19 9.90
C LEU A 6 11.02 -29.72 10.34
N TYR A 7 11.02 -29.44 11.63
CA TYR A 7 11.20 -28.07 12.16
C TYR A 7 12.58 -27.50 11.84
N ILE A 8 13.64 -28.30 11.88
CA ILE A 8 14.99 -27.86 11.51
C ILE A 8 15.07 -27.54 10.02
N ILE A 9 14.45 -28.34 9.16
CA ILE A 9 14.42 -28.10 7.70
C ILE A 9 13.60 -26.83 7.39
N ILE A 10 12.46 -26.62 8.05
CA ILE A 10 11.66 -25.41 7.89
C ILE A 10 12.44 -24.19 8.40
N PHE A 11 13.13 -24.30 9.54
CA PHE A 11 13.97 -23.23 10.08
C PHE A 11 15.16 -22.91 9.17
N LEU A 12 15.87 -23.93 8.63
CA LEU A 12 16.96 -23.74 7.69
C LEU A 12 16.49 -23.17 6.34
N ALA A 13 15.32 -23.59 5.85
CA ALA A 13 14.71 -23.01 4.65
C ALA A 13 14.28 -21.54 4.85
N ALA A 14 13.86 -21.17 6.08
CA ALA A 14 13.57 -19.77 6.41
C ALA A 14 14.83 -18.89 6.49
N CYS A 15 15.99 -19.47 6.83
CA CYS A 15 17.26 -18.72 6.93
C CYS A 15 17.97 -18.45 5.57
N THR A 16 17.50 -19.03 4.47
CA THR A 16 18.12 -18.82 3.13
C THR A 16 17.56 -17.62 2.36
N LEU A 17 16.70 -16.80 2.98
CA LEU A 17 16.15 -15.60 2.35
C LEU A 17 17.25 -14.55 2.24
N GLN A 18 17.82 -14.41 1.06
CA GLN A 18 18.81 -13.37 0.74
C GLN A 18 18.11 -11.99 0.84
N ALA A 19 18.66 -11.12 1.68
CA ALA A 19 18.19 -9.74 1.80
C ALA A 19 18.69 -8.93 0.59
N TYR A 20 17.82 -8.72 -0.39
CA TYR A 20 18.04 -7.73 -1.44
C TYR A 20 17.41 -6.40 -1.02
N ALA A 21 18.12 -5.30 -1.28
CA ALA A 21 17.65 -3.96 -0.98
C ALA A 21 16.54 -3.54 -1.97
N GLN A 22 15.30 -3.94 -1.67
CA GLN A 22 14.14 -3.39 -2.40
C GLN A 22 13.81 -1.99 -1.87
N VAL A 23 13.58 -1.05 -2.79
CA VAL A 23 13.09 0.28 -2.43
C VAL A 23 11.65 0.17 -1.93
N ASP A 24 11.45 0.31 -0.63
CA ASP A 24 10.14 0.33 0.00
C ASP A 24 9.58 1.75 -0.07
N ARG A 25 8.71 2.01 -1.06
CA ARG A 25 8.05 3.30 -1.28
C ARG A 25 6.70 3.41 -0.57
N LEU A 26 6.15 2.28 -0.12
CA LEU A 26 4.81 2.23 0.46
C LEU A 26 4.78 2.76 1.89
N PRO A 27 3.66 3.38 2.31
CA PRO A 27 3.45 3.76 3.70
C PRO A 27 3.61 2.59 4.65
N VAL A 28 4.16 2.86 5.82
CA VAL A 28 4.27 1.88 6.91
C VAL A 28 2.89 1.51 7.42
N GLN A 29 2.08 2.54 7.59
CA GLN A 29 0.72 2.44 8.08
C GLN A 29 -0.27 2.23 6.93
N TYR A 30 0.05 1.29 6.01
CA TYR A 30 -0.78 0.98 4.83
C TYR A 30 -2.22 0.63 5.18
N PHE A 31 -2.48 0.16 6.39
CA PHE A 31 -3.83 -0.13 6.87
C PHE A 31 -4.70 1.14 7.04
N LEU A 32 -4.09 2.32 7.14
CA LEU A 32 -4.80 3.60 7.14
C LEU A 32 -5.16 4.07 5.72
N VAL A 33 -4.35 3.68 4.73
CA VAL A 33 -4.48 4.10 3.31
C VAL A 33 -4.40 2.89 2.36
N PRO A 34 -5.24 1.87 2.54
CA PRO A 34 -5.10 0.61 1.82
C PRO A 34 -5.32 0.74 0.30
N SER A 35 -6.06 1.75 -0.14
CA SER A 35 -6.33 2.03 -1.54
C SER A 35 -5.12 2.60 -2.31
N LEU A 36 -4.09 3.09 -1.62
CA LEU A 36 -2.80 3.38 -2.25
C LEU A 36 -2.17 2.12 -2.86
N ILE A 37 -2.42 0.95 -2.24
CA ILE A 37 -1.87 -0.34 -2.66
C ILE A 37 -2.85 -1.08 -3.56
N ASN A 38 -4.14 -1.11 -3.18
CA ASN A 38 -5.14 -1.89 -3.88
C ASN A 38 -6.37 -1.04 -4.20
N PRO A 39 -6.63 -0.73 -5.47
CA PRO A 39 -7.75 0.13 -5.86
C PRO A 39 -9.13 -0.44 -5.48
N ALA A 40 -9.28 -1.76 -5.32
CA ALA A 40 -10.53 -2.37 -4.89
C ALA A 40 -10.95 -2.00 -3.46
N LEU A 41 -10.07 -1.35 -2.69
CA LEU A 41 -10.34 -0.88 -1.33
C LEU A 41 -10.71 0.61 -1.28
N SER A 42 -10.72 1.31 -2.43
CA SER A 42 -11.13 2.71 -2.50
C SER A 42 -12.60 2.88 -2.20
N GLY A 43 -12.93 3.82 -1.32
CA GLY A 43 -14.31 4.05 -0.90
C GLY A 43 -14.91 2.89 -0.07
N LYS A 44 -14.07 2.14 0.64
CA LYS A 44 -14.54 1.11 1.57
C LYS A 44 -15.38 1.71 2.71
N ASN A 45 -15.05 2.93 3.11
CA ASN A 45 -15.76 3.68 4.15
C ASN A 45 -16.90 4.51 3.54
N ASP A 46 -17.98 4.71 4.29
CA ASP A 46 -19.20 5.37 3.81
C ASP A 46 -19.15 6.91 3.90
N PHE A 47 -17.98 7.47 4.13
CA PHE A 47 -17.72 8.91 4.30
C PHE A 47 -16.59 9.37 3.37
N ILE A 48 -16.40 10.69 3.24
CA ILE A 48 -15.22 11.25 2.57
C ILE A 48 -14.02 11.02 3.49
N ASP A 49 -13.01 10.31 2.99
CA ASP A 49 -11.81 9.94 3.74
C ASP A 49 -10.59 10.60 3.10
N LEU A 50 -10.03 11.60 3.79
CA LEU A 50 -8.83 12.33 3.36
C LEU A 50 -7.67 11.95 4.26
N LYS A 51 -6.54 11.58 3.68
CA LYS A 51 -5.32 11.26 4.42
C LYS A 51 -4.08 11.80 3.73
N ALA A 52 -3.18 12.32 4.54
CA ALA A 52 -1.85 12.72 4.11
C ALA A 52 -0.82 12.12 5.07
N GLY A 53 0.34 11.78 4.56
CA GLY A 53 1.41 11.26 5.41
C GLY A 53 2.78 11.68 4.90
N TYR A 54 3.70 11.72 5.84
CA TYR A 54 5.10 12.00 5.60
C TYR A 54 5.95 10.94 6.28
N ARG A 55 6.88 10.37 5.54
CA ARG A 55 7.82 9.37 6.03
C ARG A 55 9.23 9.81 5.72
N GLN A 56 10.08 9.80 6.73
CA GLN A 56 11.51 10.03 6.61
C GLN A 56 12.25 8.77 7.05
N LYS A 57 13.14 8.27 6.19
CA LYS A 57 13.92 7.07 6.44
C LYS A 57 15.34 7.43 6.82
N MET A 58 15.99 6.54 7.59
CA MET A 58 17.43 6.63 7.90
C MET A 58 17.83 8.00 8.44
N ILE A 59 17.15 8.48 9.48
CA ILE A 59 17.47 9.75 10.12
C ILE A 59 18.89 9.70 10.65
N GLY A 60 19.70 10.75 10.37
CA GLY A 60 21.11 10.84 10.72
C GLY A 60 22.08 10.64 9.55
N ILE A 61 21.55 10.27 8.38
CA ILE A 61 22.32 10.18 7.13
C ILE A 61 21.95 11.39 6.27
N ASP A 62 22.93 12.03 5.62
CA ASP A 62 22.70 13.10 4.66
C ASP A 62 21.88 12.57 3.48
N ASP A 63 21.03 13.42 2.89
CA ASP A 63 20.10 13.08 1.79
C ASP A 63 19.20 11.86 2.06
N ASN A 64 18.73 11.75 3.30
CA ASN A 64 17.90 10.65 3.74
C ASN A 64 16.59 10.56 2.95
N PRO A 65 16.16 9.33 2.56
CA PRO A 65 14.96 9.15 1.76
C PRO A 65 13.70 9.67 2.45
N ALA A 66 12.93 10.48 1.74
CA ALA A 66 11.65 11.02 2.19
C ALA A 66 10.52 10.58 1.27
N THR A 67 9.34 10.36 1.84
CA THR A 67 8.13 10.05 1.09
C THR A 67 6.97 10.85 1.64
N PHE A 68 6.29 11.57 0.78
CA PHE A 68 5.03 12.23 1.06
C PHE A 68 3.92 11.54 0.29
N PHE A 69 2.77 11.34 0.89
CA PHE A 69 1.59 10.82 0.20
C PHE A 69 0.32 11.55 0.61
N PHE A 70 -0.61 11.58 -0.33
CA PHE A 70 -1.97 12.05 -0.15
C PHE A 70 -2.93 11.02 -0.75
N ASN A 71 -4.05 10.80 -0.08
CA ASN A 71 -5.13 9.95 -0.55
C ASN A 71 -6.46 10.56 -0.12
N GLY A 72 -7.35 10.78 -1.08
CA GLY A 72 -8.70 11.26 -0.84
C GLY A 72 -9.70 10.35 -1.52
N GLU A 73 -10.72 9.91 -0.78
CA GLU A 73 -11.72 8.96 -1.26
C GLU A 73 -13.14 9.38 -0.88
N LYS A 74 -14.09 8.95 -1.71
CA LYS A 74 -15.52 9.10 -1.44
C LYS A 74 -16.29 7.89 -1.93
N THR A 75 -17.35 7.56 -1.21
CA THR A 75 -18.28 6.50 -1.58
C THR A 75 -19.57 7.10 -2.13
N TYR A 76 -20.06 6.51 -3.20
CA TYR A 76 -21.35 6.80 -3.80
C TYR A 76 -22.23 5.57 -3.73
N PHE A 77 -23.53 5.79 -3.46
CA PHE A 77 -24.57 4.75 -3.45
C PHE A 77 -25.43 4.93 -4.69
N PRO A 78 -25.15 4.18 -5.78
CA PRO A 78 -25.97 4.28 -6.99
C PRO A 78 -27.38 3.79 -6.72
N GLN A 79 -28.38 4.58 -7.12
CA GLN A 79 -29.77 4.22 -7.05
C GLN A 79 -30.27 3.73 -8.42
N GLY A 80 -31.14 2.70 -8.43
CA GLY A 80 -31.86 2.24 -9.61
C GLY A 80 -31.19 1.16 -10.45
N GLY A 81 -31.90 0.73 -11.43
CA GLY A 81 -31.79 -0.28 -12.48
C GLY A 81 -30.63 -1.27 -12.53
N TRP A 82 -29.39 -0.85 -12.74
CA TRP A 82 -28.27 -1.77 -12.89
C TRP A 82 -27.74 -2.31 -11.54
N ALA A 83 -27.71 -1.49 -10.52
CA ALA A 83 -27.25 -1.86 -9.19
C ALA A 83 -28.20 -2.89 -8.56
N ASP A 84 -29.52 -2.69 -8.74
CA ASP A 84 -30.55 -3.63 -8.29
C ASP A 84 -30.52 -4.93 -9.10
N ARG A 85 -30.24 -4.87 -10.41
CA ARG A 85 -30.08 -6.08 -11.24
C ARG A 85 -28.85 -6.88 -10.78
N LEU A 86 -27.71 -6.21 -10.50
CA LEU A 86 -26.51 -6.88 -10.03
C LEU A 86 -26.76 -7.58 -8.69
N ARG A 87 -27.39 -6.88 -7.74
CA ARG A 87 -27.76 -7.44 -6.44
C ARG A 87 -28.65 -8.67 -6.57
N ARG A 88 -29.69 -8.62 -7.42
CA ARG A 88 -30.59 -9.75 -7.66
C ARG A 88 -29.89 -10.95 -8.29
N ARG A 89 -28.96 -10.73 -9.25
CA ARG A 89 -28.16 -11.81 -9.84
C ARG A 89 -27.27 -12.50 -8.83
N MET A 90 -26.63 -11.74 -7.95
CA MET A 90 -25.80 -12.31 -6.89
C MET A 90 -26.63 -13.13 -5.90
N ALA A 91 -27.80 -12.66 -5.52
CA ALA A 91 -28.73 -13.41 -4.67
C ALA A 91 -29.16 -14.74 -5.31
N GLN A 92 -29.48 -14.74 -6.61
CA GLN A 92 -29.85 -15.96 -7.36
C GLN A 92 -28.68 -16.97 -7.42
N TRP A 93 -27.46 -16.48 -7.59
CA TRP A 93 -26.28 -17.35 -7.64
C TRP A 93 -26.01 -18.06 -6.32
N ASP A 94 -26.28 -17.41 -5.19
CA ASP A 94 -26.13 -17.96 -3.84
C ASP A 94 -27.36 -18.73 -3.35
N GLY A 95 -28.40 -18.89 -4.21
CA GLY A 95 -29.65 -19.62 -3.88
C GLY A 95 -30.55 -18.88 -2.87
N ARG A 96 -30.27 -17.62 -2.56
CA ARG A 96 -31.05 -16.79 -1.64
C ARG A 96 -32.14 -15.98 -2.37
N GLN A 97 -33.20 -15.66 -1.66
CA GLN A 97 -34.15 -14.69 -2.18
C GLN A 97 -33.52 -13.28 -2.19
N SER A 98 -33.81 -12.50 -3.23
CA SER A 98 -33.24 -11.17 -3.43
C SER A 98 -33.49 -10.18 -2.27
N THR A 99 -34.45 -10.47 -1.41
CA THR A 99 -34.80 -9.71 -0.21
C THR A 99 -33.87 -9.98 0.97
N GLU A 100 -33.07 -11.05 0.95
CA GLU A 100 -32.14 -11.39 2.04
C GLU A 100 -30.82 -10.63 1.98
N ILE A 101 -30.46 -10.06 0.82
CA ILE A 101 -29.27 -9.22 0.68
C ILE A 101 -29.67 -7.78 0.89
N THR A 102 -29.49 -7.30 2.12
CA THR A 102 -29.83 -5.91 2.52
C THR A 102 -28.75 -4.90 2.19
N GLY A 103 -27.57 -5.33 1.77
CA GLY A 103 -26.45 -4.44 1.43
C GLY A 103 -26.69 -3.66 0.13
N LEU A 104 -26.20 -2.43 0.09
CA LEU A 104 -26.22 -1.59 -1.11
C LEU A 104 -24.95 -1.77 -1.93
N VAL A 105 -25.08 -1.77 -3.27
CA VAL A 105 -23.91 -1.62 -4.14
C VAL A 105 -23.29 -0.25 -3.88
N ARG A 106 -21.98 -0.20 -3.77
CA ARG A 106 -21.22 1.04 -3.53
C ARG A 106 -20.23 1.25 -4.66
N ILE A 107 -20.00 2.50 -5.01
CA ILE A 107 -18.93 2.91 -5.92
C ILE A 107 -17.99 3.78 -5.14
N GLY A 108 -16.76 3.30 -4.96
CA GLY A 108 -15.66 4.08 -4.41
C GLY A 108 -14.95 4.84 -5.52
N VAL A 109 -14.67 6.12 -5.29
CA VAL A 109 -13.79 6.93 -6.12
C VAL A 109 -12.74 7.60 -5.25
N GLY A 110 -11.53 7.74 -5.78
CA GLY A 110 -10.46 8.36 -5.02
C GLY A 110 -9.41 8.97 -5.93
N ALA A 111 -8.64 9.88 -5.36
CA ALA A 111 -7.44 10.45 -5.97
C ALA A 111 -6.26 10.24 -5.03
N LEU A 112 -5.10 9.98 -5.60
CA LEU A 112 -3.88 9.75 -4.84
C LEU A 112 -2.70 10.49 -5.46
N ALA A 113 -1.77 10.86 -4.60
CA ALA A 113 -0.45 11.33 -4.97
C ALA A 113 0.58 10.74 -3.99
N LEU A 114 1.72 10.31 -4.49
CA LEU A 114 2.85 9.87 -3.70
C LEU A 114 4.12 10.40 -4.34
N ARG A 115 4.90 11.17 -3.56
CA ARG A 115 6.23 11.65 -3.94
C ARG A 115 7.26 10.98 -3.06
N SER A 116 8.27 10.37 -3.67
CA SER A 116 9.39 9.76 -2.97
C SER A 116 10.69 10.33 -3.51
N GLU A 117 11.56 10.74 -2.62
CA GLU A 117 12.90 11.27 -2.90
C GLU A 117 13.92 10.36 -2.24
N GLN A 118 14.96 9.99 -2.96
CA GLN A 118 16.02 9.12 -2.48
C GLN A 118 17.35 9.54 -3.14
N GLY A 119 18.10 10.39 -2.48
CA GLY A 119 19.26 11.07 -3.09
C GLY A 119 18.81 11.78 -4.37
N ALA A 120 19.53 11.59 -5.46
CA ALA A 120 19.23 12.18 -6.75
C ALA A 120 17.93 11.65 -7.42
N PHE A 121 17.35 10.56 -6.94
CA PHE A 121 16.17 9.95 -7.55
C PHE A 121 14.87 10.49 -6.97
N GLN A 122 14.01 11.01 -7.82
CA GLN A 122 12.69 11.52 -7.48
C GLN A 122 11.63 10.72 -8.23
N HIS A 123 10.60 10.28 -7.51
CA HIS A 123 9.47 9.54 -8.08
C HIS A 123 8.17 10.22 -7.67
N LEU A 124 7.34 10.54 -8.64
CA LEU A 124 6.01 11.08 -8.41
C LEU A 124 4.97 10.14 -9.03
N HIS A 125 4.12 9.59 -8.19
CA HIS A 125 2.96 8.79 -8.59
C HIS A 125 1.70 9.62 -8.34
N THR A 126 0.89 9.79 -9.36
CA THR A 126 -0.45 10.39 -9.24
C THR A 126 -1.46 9.50 -9.92
N GLY A 127 -2.69 9.45 -9.42
CA GLY A 127 -3.69 8.61 -10.04
C GLY A 127 -5.07 8.73 -9.43
N PHE A 128 -5.99 8.01 -10.06
CA PHE A 128 -7.37 7.91 -9.61
C PHE A 128 -7.72 6.44 -9.36
N ASN A 129 -8.44 6.21 -8.28
CA ASN A 129 -8.98 4.90 -7.97
C ASN A 129 -10.49 4.90 -8.24
N THR A 130 -10.98 3.82 -8.79
CA THR A 130 -12.41 3.53 -8.79
C THR A 130 -12.64 2.07 -8.43
N ALA A 131 -13.63 1.81 -7.59
CA ALA A 131 -14.01 0.49 -7.15
C ALA A 131 -15.51 0.30 -7.13
N VAL A 132 -15.94 -0.92 -7.42
CA VAL A 132 -17.35 -1.33 -7.26
C VAL A 132 -17.38 -2.38 -6.16
N HIS A 133 -18.15 -2.13 -5.11
CA HIS A 133 -18.34 -3.03 -3.98
C HIS A 133 -19.74 -3.66 -4.10
N VAL A 134 -19.78 -4.97 -4.33
CA VAL A 134 -21.02 -5.74 -4.47
C VAL A 134 -21.27 -6.47 -3.15
N PRO A 135 -22.41 -6.26 -2.49
CA PRO A 135 -22.73 -6.98 -1.26
C PRO A 135 -22.98 -8.46 -1.58
N ILE A 136 -22.28 -9.34 -0.87
CA ILE A 136 -22.51 -10.79 -0.87
C ILE A 136 -23.42 -11.18 0.27
N THR A 137 -23.25 -10.52 1.41
CA THR A 137 -24.13 -10.62 2.58
C THR A 137 -24.47 -9.21 3.07
N SER A 138 -25.25 -9.10 4.13
CA SER A 138 -25.54 -7.79 4.77
C SER A 138 -24.28 -7.05 5.26
N SER A 139 -23.19 -7.76 5.52
CA SER A 139 -21.96 -7.21 6.10
C SER A 139 -20.69 -7.49 5.31
N SER A 140 -20.77 -8.27 4.21
CA SER A 140 -19.59 -8.68 3.43
C SER A 140 -19.71 -8.23 1.98
N TYR A 141 -18.63 -7.78 1.41
CA TYR A 141 -18.53 -7.24 0.07
C TYR A 141 -17.44 -7.93 -0.74
N LEU A 142 -17.73 -8.20 -2.00
CA LEU A 142 -16.74 -8.49 -3.04
C LEU A 142 -16.53 -7.20 -3.84
N SER A 143 -15.27 -6.83 -4.05
CA SER A 143 -14.95 -5.56 -4.69
C SER A 143 -13.93 -5.75 -5.79
N LEU A 144 -14.15 -5.03 -6.89
CA LEU A 144 -13.23 -4.90 -8.01
C LEU A 144 -12.84 -3.42 -8.14
N GLY A 145 -11.58 -3.16 -8.39
CA GLY A 145 -11.10 -1.79 -8.57
C GLY A 145 -10.06 -1.68 -9.67
N ILE A 146 -9.99 -0.51 -10.27
CA ILE A 146 -8.97 -0.11 -11.23
C ILE A 146 -8.39 1.25 -10.86
N SER A 147 -7.14 1.47 -11.24
CA SER A 147 -6.43 2.71 -10.97
C SER A 147 -5.51 3.08 -12.13
N PRO A 148 -5.93 3.98 -13.03
CA PRO A 148 -5.01 4.65 -13.93
C PRO A 148 -4.07 5.57 -13.14
N ARG A 149 -2.77 5.47 -13.40
CA ARG A 149 -1.73 6.25 -12.71
C ARG A 149 -0.73 6.83 -13.69
N ILE A 150 -0.23 8.01 -13.38
CA ILE A 150 0.94 8.61 -14.00
C ILE A 150 2.10 8.47 -13.03
N LEU A 151 3.19 7.88 -13.51
CA LEU A 151 4.45 7.77 -12.80
C LEU A 151 5.48 8.63 -13.51
N ASN A 152 6.04 9.61 -12.82
CA ASN A 152 7.17 10.40 -13.29
C ASN A 152 8.41 10.03 -12.45
N ASN A 153 9.43 9.51 -13.12
CA ASN A 153 10.73 9.23 -12.54
C ASN A 153 11.70 10.29 -13.03
N ARG A 154 12.37 10.97 -12.12
CA ARG A 154 13.35 12.02 -12.41
C ARG A 154 14.65 11.76 -11.67
N VAL A 155 15.77 12.04 -12.34
CA VAL A 155 17.11 12.07 -11.74
C VAL A 155 17.56 13.52 -11.64
N ASP A 156 17.88 14.00 -10.45
CA ASP A 156 18.43 15.34 -10.24
C ASP A 156 19.94 15.28 -10.37
N LEU A 157 20.47 15.88 -11.42
CA LEU A 157 21.90 15.87 -11.69
C LEU A 157 22.69 16.82 -10.79
N SER A 158 22.04 17.76 -10.11
CA SER A 158 22.73 18.70 -9.19
C SER A 158 23.30 17.98 -7.97
N ASP A 159 22.70 16.85 -7.59
CA ASP A 159 23.09 16.06 -6.44
C ASP A 159 24.06 14.92 -6.79
N ILE A 160 24.45 14.81 -8.07
CA ILE A 160 25.35 13.75 -8.55
C ILE A 160 26.77 14.29 -8.68
N ILE A 161 27.69 13.76 -7.89
CA ILE A 161 29.11 14.04 -8.02
C ILE A 161 29.75 12.98 -8.92
N VAL A 162 30.12 13.38 -10.12
CA VAL A 162 30.79 12.53 -11.11
C VAL A 162 32.28 12.81 -11.08
N ARG A 163 33.11 11.77 -11.00
CA ARG A 163 34.57 11.89 -10.96
C ARG A 163 35.16 12.49 -12.23
N ASP A 164 34.60 12.10 -13.38
CA ASP A 164 34.98 12.63 -14.71
C ASP A 164 33.72 12.73 -15.58
N ALA A 165 33.10 13.89 -15.52
CA ALA A 165 31.85 14.14 -16.23
C ALA A 165 31.97 14.07 -17.77
N ALA A 166 33.18 14.26 -18.31
CA ALA A 166 33.39 14.23 -19.77
C ALA A 166 33.45 12.82 -20.34
N THR A 167 33.88 11.84 -19.57
CA THR A 167 34.05 10.44 -20.02
C THR A 167 32.97 9.48 -19.51
N ASP A 168 32.16 9.89 -18.52
CA ASP A 168 31.09 9.07 -17.99
C ASP A 168 29.90 9.03 -18.95
N GLN A 169 29.76 7.87 -19.62
CA GLN A 169 28.71 7.66 -20.65
C GLN A 169 27.30 7.75 -20.07
N ALA A 170 27.09 7.29 -18.80
CA ALA A 170 25.78 7.34 -18.18
C ALA A 170 25.38 8.78 -17.89
N TYR A 171 26.32 9.58 -17.33
CA TYR A 171 26.10 11.00 -17.07
C TYR A 171 25.85 11.80 -18.37
N GLN A 172 26.64 11.53 -19.41
CA GLN A 172 26.45 12.18 -20.73
C GLN A 172 25.12 11.77 -21.37
N SER A 173 24.69 10.54 -21.24
CA SER A 173 23.37 10.08 -21.72
C SER A 173 22.24 10.83 -21.00
N LEU A 174 22.33 11.01 -19.69
CA LEU A 174 21.35 11.78 -18.92
C LEU A 174 21.29 13.25 -19.34
N LEU A 175 22.45 13.86 -19.63
CA LEU A 175 22.51 15.25 -20.12
C LEU A 175 21.90 15.42 -21.51
N LEU A 176 22.14 14.48 -22.42
CA LEU A 176 21.71 14.57 -23.82
C LEU A 176 20.25 14.14 -24.02
N ASN A 177 19.84 13.09 -23.35
CA ASN A 177 18.56 12.42 -23.60
C ASN A 177 17.47 12.78 -22.55
N GLY A 178 17.82 13.63 -21.57
CA GLY A 178 16.91 14.05 -20.51
C GLY A 178 16.97 13.18 -19.26
N THR A 179 16.53 13.75 -18.15
CA THR A 179 16.62 13.17 -16.80
C THR A 179 15.28 12.66 -16.27
N SER A 180 14.23 12.65 -17.08
CA SER A 180 12.87 12.35 -16.62
C SER A 180 12.14 11.43 -17.59
N ASN A 181 11.53 10.40 -17.03
CA ASN A 181 10.62 9.48 -17.73
C ASN A 181 9.23 9.53 -17.11
N THR A 182 8.22 9.59 -17.97
CA THR A 182 6.82 9.58 -17.57
C THR A 182 6.14 8.34 -18.15
N TYR A 183 5.54 7.53 -17.28
CA TYR A 183 4.80 6.33 -17.63
C TYR A 183 3.33 6.48 -17.29
N PHE A 184 2.48 5.94 -18.15
CA PHE A 184 1.09 5.64 -17.80
C PHE A 184 1.00 4.19 -17.36
N ASN A 185 0.48 3.96 -16.16
CA ASN A 185 0.29 2.64 -15.57
C ASN A 185 -1.20 2.40 -15.31
N LEU A 186 -1.65 1.18 -15.54
CA LEU A 186 -2.96 0.71 -15.13
C LEU A 186 -2.80 -0.33 -14.03
N ASN A 187 -3.40 -0.07 -12.87
CA ASN A 187 -3.43 -1.00 -11.75
C ASN A 187 -4.82 -1.59 -11.59
N ALA A 188 -4.90 -2.80 -11.07
CA ALA A 188 -6.15 -3.49 -10.81
C ALA A 188 -6.16 -4.13 -9.42
N GLY A 189 -7.34 -4.38 -8.88
CA GLY A 189 -7.48 -5.03 -7.60
C GLY A 189 -8.77 -5.78 -7.41
N LEU A 190 -8.70 -6.76 -6.52
CA LEU A 190 -9.81 -7.56 -6.04
C LEU A 190 -9.77 -7.55 -4.51
N SER A 191 -10.90 -7.45 -3.84
CA SER A 191 -10.98 -7.63 -2.40
C SER A 191 -12.28 -8.31 -1.98
N PHE A 192 -12.17 -9.11 -0.92
CA PHE A 192 -13.31 -9.63 -0.19
C PHE A 192 -13.18 -9.17 1.25
N HIS A 193 -14.12 -8.37 1.70
CA HIS A 193 -14.03 -7.73 3.01
C HIS A 193 -15.37 -7.66 3.72
N SER A 194 -15.29 -7.62 5.04
CA SER A 194 -16.40 -7.39 5.95
C SER A 194 -15.96 -6.44 7.09
N ASN A 195 -16.82 -6.26 8.08
CA ASN A 195 -16.45 -5.53 9.30
C ASN A 195 -15.37 -6.23 10.13
N GLN A 196 -15.23 -7.56 9.97
CA GLN A 196 -14.31 -8.37 10.79
C GLN A 196 -13.05 -8.78 10.04
N PHE A 197 -13.10 -8.94 8.73
CA PHE A 197 -11.95 -9.41 7.96
C PHE A 197 -11.82 -8.68 6.62
N MET A 198 -10.63 -8.72 6.08
CA MET A 198 -10.32 -8.28 4.73
C MET A 198 -9.24 -9.20 4.16
N ILE A 199 -9.47 -9.64 2.92
CA ILE A 199 -8.47 -10.27 2.07
C ILE A 199 -8.49 -9.51 0.75
N ALA A 200 -7.33 -9.10 0.27
CA ALA A 200 -7.25 -8.31 -0.95
C ALA A 200 -6.02 -8.71 -1.77
N TYR A 201 -6.20 -8.73 -3.07
CA TYR A 201 -5.16 -8.93 -4.07
C TYR A 201 -5.13 -7.73 -5.00
N GLY A 202 -3.96 -7.13 -5.17
CA GLY A 202 -3.70 -6.03 -6.07
C GLY A 202 -2.62 -6.40 -7.09
N MET A 203 -2.70 -5.77 -8.23
CA MET A 203 -1.72 -5.89 -9.30
C MET A 203 -1.39 -4.48 -9.78
N ASP A 204 -0.14 -4.07 -9.56
CA ASP A 204 0.38 -2.82 -10.09
C ASP A 204 1.05 -3.08 -11.44
N ARG A 205 0.92 -2.11 -12.35
CA ARG A 205 1.47 -2.20 -13.70
C ARG A 205 0.91 -3.35 -14.53
N LEU A 206 -0.40 -3.63 -14.40
CA LEU A 206 -1.12 -4.56 -15.29
C LEU A 206 -0.92 -4.19 -16.77
N ALA A 207 -0.87 -2.90 -17.06
CA ALA A 207 -0.40 -2.33 -18.32
C ALA A 207 0.47 -1.11 -18.01
N SER A 208 1.57 -0.94 -18.74
CA SER A 208 2.49 0.18 -18.61
C SER A 208 2.88 0.67 -20.00
N ALA A 209 2.91 1.98 -20.18
CA ALA A 209 3.35 2.61 -21.42
C ALA A 209 4.18 3.87 -21.12
N LEU A 210 5.32 3.99 -21.77
CA LEU A 210 6.12 5.22 -21.75
C LEU A 210 5.37 6.32 -22.50
N VAL A 211 5.07 7.41 -21.84
CA VAL A 211 4.37 8.58 -22.41
C VAL A 211 5.38 9.62 -22.91
N SER A 212 6.46 9.82 -22.15
CA SER A 212 7.50 10.79 -22.47
C SER A 212 8.79 10.43 -21.76
N GLY A 213 9.92 10.67 -22.42
CA GLY A 213 11.25 10.43 -21.86
C GLY A 213 12.11 9.57 -22.78
N ASN A 214 13.21 9.06 -22.23
CA ASN A 214 14.21 8.30 -22.96
C ASN A 214 13.99 6.79 -22.79
N GLU A 215 13.86 6.04 -23.91
CA GLU A 215 13.74 4.60 -23.89
C GLU A 215 15.00 3.90 -23.37
N ASP A 216 16.19 4.47 -23.52
CA ASP A 216 17.44 3.91 -23.01
C ASP A 216 17.52 3.89 -21.48
N LEU A 217 16.74 4.76 -20.81
CA LEU A 217 16.57 4.79 -19.36
C LEU A 217 15.38 3.93 -18.90
N ASN A 218 14.88 3.09 -19.76
CA ASN A 218 13.73 2.24 -19.45
C ASN A 218 14.12 1.21 -18.37
N ILE A 219 13.86 1.58 -17.13
CA ILE A 219 13.82 0.62 -16.04
C ILE A 219 12.57 -0.22 -16.31
N ASN A 220 12.77 -1.40 -16.88
CA ASN A 220 11.71 -2.39 -17.07
C ASN A 220 11.08 -2.68 -15.70
N GLU A 221 10.04 -1.95 -15.39
CA GLU A 221 9.30 -2.15 -14.15
C GLU A 221 8.36 -3.34 -14.36
N GLU A 222 8.68 -4.45 -13.71
CA GLU A 222 7.86 -5.65 -13.76
C GLU A 222 6.52 -5.46 -13.02
N ILE A 223 5.55 -6.33 -13.33
CA ILE A 223 4.27 -6.37 -12.63
C ILE A 223 4.53 -6.68 -11.16
N GLU A 224 3.94 -5.90 -10.27
CA GLU A 224 3.95 -6.17 -8.83
C GLU A 224 2.62 -6.75 -8.38
N HIS A 225 2.69 -7.82 -7.61
CA HIS A 225 1.56 -8.48 -7.00
C HIS A 225 1.52 -8.16 -5.51
N HIS A 226 0.37 -7.70 -5.02
CA HIS A 226 0.15 -7.31 -3.63
C HIS A 226 -0.92 -8.18 -2.99
N PHE A 227 -0.61 -8.79 -1.87
CA PHE A 227 -1.54 -9.56 -1.06
C PHE A 227 -1.69 -8.88 0.30
N MET A 228 -2.91 -8.66 0.73
CA MET A 228 -3.21 -8.02 2.01
C MET A 228 -4.27 -8.81 2.75
N GLY A 229 -4.12 -8.91 4.06
CA GLY A 229 -5.12 -9.54 4.90
C GLY A 229 -5.10 -8.99 6.33
N ASN A 230 -6.28 -8.94 6.93
CA ASN A 230 -6.43 -8.70 8.36
C ASN A 230 -7.70 -9.38 8.89
N TYR A 231 -7.71 -9.61 10.20
CA TYR A 231 -8.86 -10.15 10.90
C TYR A 231 -9.03 -9.45 12.26
N SER A 232 -10.24 -8.97 12.56
CA SER A 232 -10.54 -8.30 13.82
C SER A 232 -11.12 -9.30 14.82
N LEU A 233 -10.33 -9.62 15.83
CA LEU A 233 -10.72 -10.46 16.97
C LEU A 233 -11.22 -9.56 18.09
N ALA A 234 -12.53 -9.54 18.34
CA ALA A 234 -13.10 -8.87 19.49
C ALA A 234 -12.76 -9.64 20.77
N LEU A 235 -11.89 -9.09 21.62
CA LEU A 235 -11.56 -9.66 22.92
C LEU A 235 -12.65 -9.35 23.95
N ASN A 236 -13.23 -8.16 23.83
CA ASN A 236 -14.38 -7.70 24.61
C ASN A 236 -15.04 -6.52 23.84
N PRO A 237 -16.18 -5.95 24.31
CA PRO A 237 -16.87 -4.86 23.61
C PRO A 237 -16.03 -3.61 23.31
N THR A 238 -14.92 -3.43 24.02
CA THR A 238 -14.06 -2.24 23.91
C THR A 238 -12.68 -2.52 23.31
N MET A 239 -12.28 -3.80 23.22
CA MET A 239 -10.92 -4.18 22.82
C MET A 239 -10.95 -5.15 21.65
N GLU A 240 -10.15 -4.88 20.65
CA GLU A 240 -9.96 -5.73 19.48
C GLU A 240 -8.48 -5.98 19.25
N LEU A 241 -8.16 -7.19 18.84
CA LEU A 241 -6.83 -7.58 18.38
C LEU A 241 -6.91 -7.87 16.88
N ILE A 242 -6.03 -7.26 16.10
CA ILE A 242 -6.10 -7.27 14.65
C ILE A 242 -4.76 -7.78 14.09
N PRO A 243 -4.58 -9.10 13.89
CA PRO A 243 -3.49 -9.60 13.07
C PRO A 243 -3.60 -9.05 11.66
N THR A 244 -2.46 -8.64 11.10
CA THR A 244 -2.33 -8.08 9.77
C THR A 244 -1.20 -8.78 9.03
N ALA A 245 -1.38 -9.00 7.73
CA ALA A 245 -0.34 -9.51 6.85
C ALA A 245 -0.38 -8.77 5.52
N TYR A 246 0.79 -8.51 4.98
CA TYR A 246 0.99 -7.96 3.65
C TYR A 246 2.15 -8.66 2.98
N ALA A 247 2.02 -8.95 1.69
CA ALA A 247 3.11 -9.46 0.87
C ALA A 247 3.13 -8.76 -0.48
N ARG A 248 4.33 -8.50 -1.00
CA ARG A 248 4.58 -7.98 -2.33
C ARG A 248 5.53 -8.92 -3.07
N ILE A 249 5.15 -9.30 -4.28
CA ILE A 249 5.92 -10.15 -5.17
C ILE A 249 6.19 -9.36 -6.44
N THR A 250 7.46 -9.19 -6.78
CA THR A 250 7.93 -8.56 -8.01
C THR A 250 8.89 -9.53 -8.67
N GLY A 251 8.80 -9.74 -9.98
CA GLY A 251 9.69 -10.64 -10.69
C GLY A 251 11.17 -10.27 -10.49
N GLY A 252 12.04 -11.27 -10.39
CA GLY A 252 13.47 -11.06 -10.16
C GLY A 252 13.88 -10.56 -8.77
N PHE A 253 12.91 -10.29 -7.85
CA PHE A 253 13.19 -9.80 -6.50
C PHE A 253 12.64 -10.75 -5.44
N PRO A 254 13.27 -10.80 -4.24
CA PRO A 254 12.73 -11.54 -3.11
C PRO A 254 11.36 -11.03 -2.70
N VAL A 255 10.55 -11.91 -2.15
CA VAL A 255 9.23 -11.55 -1.62
C VAL A 255 9.39 -10.60 -0.43
N PHE A 256 8.80 -9.43 -0.54
CA PHE A 256 8.65 -8.53 0.60
C PHE A 256 7.41 -8.92 1.39
N TYR A 257 7.50 -9.06 2.69
CA TYR A 257 6.36 -9.30 3.57
C TYR A 257 6.42 -8.44 4.84
N ASP A 258 5.25 -8.13 5.37
CA ASP A 258 5.03 -7.45 6.65
C ASP A 258 3.96 -8.24 7.40
N ALA A 259 4.27 -8.69 8.61
CA ALA A 259 3.34 -9.39 9.47
C ALA A 259 3.28 -8.70 10.83
N GLY A 260 2.09 -8.38 11.29
CA GLY A 260 1.93 -7.58 12.49
C GLY A 260 0.67 -7.87 13.28
N LEU A 261 0.65 -7.29 14.45
CA LEU A 261 -0.44 -7.37 15.39
C LEU A 261 -0.77 -5.96 15.86
N ARG A 262 -2.03 -5.56 15.69
CA ARG A 262 -2.53 -4.27 16.14
C ARG A 262 -3.59 -4.48 17.20
N TRP A 263 -3.45 -3.82 18.32
CA TRP A 263 -4.43 -3.72 19.37
C TRP A 263 -5.23 -2.42 19.22
N ARG A 264 -6.56 -2.48 19.33
CA ARG A 264 -7.46 -1.34 19.20
C ARG A 264 -8.37 -1.25 20.42
N TYR A 265 -8.45 -0.07 21.02
CA TYR A 265 -9.27 0.23 22.19
C TYR A 265 -10.37 1.23 21.84
N LYS A 266 -11.62 0.90 22.18
CA LYS A 266 -12.83 1.71 21.95
C LYS A 266 -12.95 2.22 20.50
N ARG A 267 -12.36 1.52 19.53
CA ARG A 267 -12.25 1.90 18.12
C ARG A 267 -11.49 3.21 17.84
N ASN A 268 -11.07 3.91 18.86
CA ASN A 268 -10.47 5.24 18.77
C ASN A 268 -8.95 5.20 18.90
N LEU A 269 -8.43 4.47 19.87
CA LEU A 269 -6.98 4.35 20.11
C LEU A 269 -6.47 3.02 19.55
N TRP A 270 -5.32 3.02 18.91
CA TRP A 270 -4.66 1.81 18.46
C TRP A 270 -3.15 1.88 18.65
N THR A 271 -2.55 0.73 18.86
CA THR A 271 -1.12 0.51 18.83
C THR A 271 -0.82 -0.78 18.10
N GLY A 272 0.36 -0.91 17.51
CA GLY A 272 0.73 -2.09 16.74
C GLY A 272 2.21 -2.34 16.72
N LEU A 273 2.55 -3.61 16.52
CA LEU A 273 3.90 -4.08 16.26
C LEU A 273 3.87 -4.92 14.99
N SER A 274 4.83 -4.74 14.09
CA SER A 274 5.01 -5.61 12.94
C SER A 274 6.49 -5.88 12.65
N TYR A 275 6.71 -6.97 11.93
CA TYR A 275 8.01 -7.38 11.42
C TYR A 275 7.98 -7.42 9.90
N ARG A 276 9.00 -6.88 9.27
CA ARG A 276 9.20 -6.83 7.82
C ARG A 276 10.36 -7.68 7.38
N SER A 277 10.24 -8.26 6.20
CA SER A 277 11.24 -9.16 5.60
C SER A 277 12.63 -8.52 5.40
N ASN A 278 12.73 -7.18 5.42
CA ASN A 278 14.00 -6.45 5.39
C ASN A 278 14.58 -6.23 6.79
N GLU A 279 14.29 -7.14 7.73
CA GLU A 279 14.79 -7.15 9.11
C GLU A 279 14.43 -5.90 9.91
N THR A 280 13.26 -5.34 9.62
CA THR A 280 12.77 -4.13 10.26
C THR A 280 11.65 -4.45 11.24
N LEU A 281 11.81 -4.02 12.49
CA LEU A 281 10.75 -3.96 13.48
C LEU A 281 10.04 -2.62 13.39
N VAL A 282 8.72 -2.65 13.42
CA VAL A 282 7.87 -1.46 13.34
C VAL A 282 7.00 -1.37 14.57
N GLY A 283 7.13 -0.27 15.30
CA GLY A 283 6.17 0.13 16.32
C GLY A 283 5.25 1.21 15.76
N SER A 284 3.96 1.12 16.01
CA SER A 284 2.99 2.11 15.57
C SER A 284 1.96 2.42 16.65
N LEU A 285 1.47 3.65 16.65
CA LEU A 285 0.39 4.11 17.52
C LEU A 285 -0.43 5.18 16.83
N GLY A 286 -1.66 5.36 17.25
CA GLY A 286 -2.50 6.42 16.71
C GLY A 286 -3.87 6.45 17.36
N PHE A 287 -4.62 7.46 16.97
CA PHE A 287 -5.98 7.62 17.44
C PHE A 287 -6.88 8.21 16.37
N THR A 288 -8.18 7.97 16.53
CA THR A 288 -9.24 8.59 15.73
C THR A 288 -10.19 9.30 16.69
N THR A 289 -10.46 10.56 16.45
CA THR A 289 -11.42 11.33 17.23
C THR A 289 -12.86 11.05 16.77
N ASN A 290 -13.83 11.39 17.59
CA ASN A 290 -15.25 11.29 17.22
C ASN A 290 -15.63 12.22 16.06
N ASN A 291 -14.85 13.26 15.81
CA ASN A 291 -15.03 14.20 14.69
C ASN A 291 -14.30 13.75 13.40
N GLY A 292 -13.86 12.50 13.34
CA GLY A 292 -13.23 11.95 12.16
C GLY A 292 -11.76 12.29 11.95
N ILE A 293 -11.10 13.00 12.88
CA ILE A 293 -9.66 13.29 12.78
C ILE A 293 -8.88 12.03 13.13
N VAL A 294 -7.96 11.63 12.25
CA VAL A 294 -7.06 10.49 12.42
C VAL A 294 -5.64 11.00 12.59
N PHE A 295 -4.94 10.48 13.58
CA PHE A 295 -3.52 10.69 13.79
C PHE A 295 -2.85 9.32 13.90
N GLY A 296 -1.78 9.10 13.15
CA GLY A 296 -0.98 7.89 13.20
C GLY A 296 0.50 8.22 13.18
N TYR A 297 1.26 7.57 14.04
CA TYR A 297 2.72 7.64 14.08
C TYR A 297 3.30 6.24 14.05
N SER A 298 4.39 6.06 13.31
CA SER A 298 5.16 4.81 13.36
C SER A 298 6.66 5.09 13.38
N TYR A 299 7.36 4.21 14.09
CA TYR A 299 8.80 4.14 14.16
C TYR A 299 9.28 2.80 13.62
N GLN A 300 10.32 2.82 12.80
CA GLN A 300 10.94 1.65 12.23
C GLN A 300 12.39 1.57 12.70
N HIS A 301 12.72 0.44 13.29
CA HIS A 301 14.08 0.09 13.69
C HIS A 301 14.57 -1.06 12.80
N ARG A 302 15.67 -0.86 12.11
CA ARG A 302 16.33 -1.90 11.31
C ARG A 302 17.43 -2.55 12.13
N SER A 303 17.36 -3.87 12.28
CA SER A 303 18.24 -4.62 13.20
C SER A 303 19.62 -4.96 12.63
N TRP A 304 19.93 -4.61 11.37
CA TRP A 304 21.18 -4.99 10.71
C TRP A 304 21.74 -3.93 9.75
N GLY A 305 23.05 -3.72 9.80
CA GLY A 305 23.88 -3.23 8.68
C GLY A 305 24.34 -1.78 8.74
N LEU A 306 23.67 -0.84 9.41
CA LEU A 306 24.07 0.58 9.53
C LEU A 306 23.63 1.17 10.86
N ASP A 307 23.60 0.37 11.92
CA ASP A 307 23.06 0.76 13.22
C ASP A 307 23.78 1.95 13.86
N ASP A 308 25.09 2.10 13.59
CA ASP A 308 25.90 3.22 14.12
C ASP A 308 25.58 4.58 13.47
N PHE A 309 24.89 4.59 12.31
CA PHE A 309 24.61 5.81 11.53
C PHE A 309 23.12 6.07 11.29
N ASN A 310 22.24 5.15 11.70
CA ASN A 310 20.82 5.19 11.37
C ASN A 310 19.95 5.27 12.63
N ASN A 311 19.37 6.43 12.90
CA ASN A 311 18.44 6.64 14.00
C ASN A 311 17.01 6.13 13.72
N GLY A 312 16.86 5.23 12.74
CA GLY A 312 15.58 4.66 12.36
C GLY A 312 14.83 5.48 11.32
N SER A 313 13.56 5.13 11.11
CA SER A 313 12.66 5.82 10.17
C SER A 313 11.35 6.16 10.88
N HIS A 314 10.80 7.32 10.57
CA HIS A 314 9.58 7.82 11.17
C HIS A 314 8.52 8.05 10.09
N GLU A 315 7.29 7.73 10.39
CA GLU A 315 6.14 8.07 9.53
C GLU A 315 5.04 8.70 10.37
N LEU A 316 4.51 9.80 9.88
CA LEU A 316 3.36 10.50 10.42
C LEU A 316 2.22 10.45 9.40
N VAL A 317 1.01 10.12 9.86
CA VAL A 317 -0.21 10.14 9.04
C VAL A 317 -1.25 11.01 9.72
N LEU A 318 -1.81 11.94 8.96
CA LEU A 318 -2.96 12.75 9.36
C LEU A 318 -4.14 12.41 8.47
N GLY A 319 -5.33 12.33 9.02
CA GLY A 319 -6.53 12.04 8.27
C GLY A 319 -7.75 12.83 8.77
N LEU A 320 -8.73 12.95 7.89
CA LEU A 320 -10.03 13.56 8.17
C LEU A 320 -11.12 12.75 7.47
N GLY A 321 -12.04 12.20 8.26
CA GLY A 321 -13.30 11.61 7.80
C GLY A 321 -14.42 12.64 7.90
N ILE A 322 -15.15 12.86 6.80
CA ILE A 322 -16.28 13.80 6.73
C ILE A 322 -17.52 12.99 6.30
N GLU A 323 -18.53 12.94 7.15
CA GLU A 323 -19.83 12.31 6.91
C GLU A 323 -20.71 13.09 5.93
#